data_26d81c65f2b6ec3560849b7fc90030fa
#
_entry.id   26d81c65f2b6ec3560849b7fc90030fa
#
_cell.length_a   1.000
_cell.length_b   1.000
_cell.length_c   1.000
_cell.angle_alpha   90.00
_cell.angle_beta   90.00
_cell.angle_gamma   90.00
#
_symmetry.space_group_name_H-M   'P 1'
#
loop_
_entity.id
_entity.type
_entity.pdbx_description
1 polymer ?
#
loop_
_entity_poly.entity_id
_entity_poly.type
_entity_poly.pdbx_seq_one_letter_code
_entity_poly.pdbx_strand_id
1 'polypeptide(L)'
;MQLDAVDIVKKVKIKFKTKEISSHVTMEIKPSEFVAFVGGSGAGKTTFMKCISGVNEPSSGKVLLNGENLHEDYEYLKYNIGYVPQEDIVYSNLTLHDMMKYTAKLRMPDNSTPKERADKIKEVLDVVQLTDFENSYIRQLSGGQRKRASIATELIADPSLIFLDEPTSGLDPDTERSVMQTLQKMSRMGKTIVLVTHNTLNLHLCDKVAFFGAGGKLCFYGKPQDALEFFGVTDFVDIYTLLSEDVDKWYQKFEEIYRR
;
A
#
# COMPACT_ATOMS: atom_id res chain seq x y z
N MET A 1 1.96 -8.45 10.98
CA MET A 1 3.15 -7.67 11.37
C MET A 1 2.68 -6.28 11.73
N GLN A 2 3.13 -5.73 12.86
CA GLN A 2 2.84 -4.35 13.27
C GLN A 2 3.87 -3.39 12.66
N LEU A 3 3.40 -2.22 12.23
CA LEU A 3 4.25 -1.11 11.76
C LEU A 3 3.93 0.15 12.55
N ASP A 4 4.97 0.76 13.14
CA ASP A 4 4.88 2.03 13.84
C ASP A 4 5.72 3.08 13.11
N ALA A 5 5.06 4.10 12.56
CA ALA A 5 5.69 5.29 12.03
C ALA A 5 5.69 6.37 13.14
N VAL A 6 6.87 6.82 13.54
CA VAL A 6 7.03 7.77 14.66
C VAL A 6 7.68 9.04 14.17
N ASP A 7 6.92 10.13 14.13
CA ASP A 7 7.36 11.49 13.77
C ASP A 7 8.08 11.56 12.41
N ILE A 8 7.51 10.91 11.41
CA ILE A 8 8.13 10.81 10.08
C ILE A 8 8.08 12.15 9.34
N VAL A 9 9.27 12.66 9.01
CA VAL A 9 9.44 13.82 8.14
C VAL A 9 10.24 13.44 6.91
N LYS A 10 9.78 13.84 5.73
CA LYS A 10 10.54 13.70 4.47
C LYS A 10 10.70 15.05 3.79
N LYS A 11 11.95 15.46 3.58
CA LYS A 11 12.34 16.66 2.85
C LYS A 11 13.01 16.29 1.54
N VAL A 12 12.64 16.98 0.47
CA VAL A 12 13.20 16.78 -0.87
C VAL A 12 13.77 18.10 -1.40
N LYS A 13 14.96 18.07 -1.96
CA LYS A 13 15.54 19.22 -2.66
C LYS A 13 14.95 19.34 -4.05
N ILE A 14 14.22 20.42 -4.33
CA ILE A 14 13.69 20.76 -5.66
C ILE A 14 14.40 22.03 -6.12
N LYS A 15 15.29 21.88 -7.10
CA LYS A 15 16.20 22.95 -7.56
C LYS A 15 16.99 23.50 -6.35
N PHE A 16 16.75 24.76 -5.97
CA PHE A 16 17.46 25.45 -4.88
C PHE A 16 16.67 25.52 -3.55
N LYS A 17 15.47 24.92 -3.50
CA LYS A 17 14.61 24.95 -2.30
C LYS A 17 14.42 23.55 -1.73
N THR A 18 14.46 23.44 -0.41
CA THR A 18 14.05 22.23 0.30
C THR A 18 12.55 22.32 0.56
N LYS A 19 11.79 21.33 0.10
CA LYS A 19 10.35 21.22 0.35
C LYS A 19 10.10 20.02 1.26
N GLU A 20 9.30 20.21 2.30
CA GLU A 20 8.78 19.15 3.12
C GLU A 20 7.59 18.48 2.41
N ILE A 21 7.64 17.16 2.25
CA ILE A 21 6.65 16.37 1.53
C ILE A 21 5.85 15.47 2.48
N SER A 22 6.43 15.10 3.63
CA SER A 22 5.75 14.44 4.74
C SER A 22 6.09 15.22 6.01
N SER A 23 5.07 15.56 6.79
CA SER A 23 5.19 16.50 7.91
C SER A 23 4.75 15.84 9.21
N HIS A 24 5.72 15.42 10.03
CA HIS A 24 5.53 14.93 11.40
C HIS A 24 4.44 13.85 11.55
N VAL A 25 4.44 12.85 10.63
CA VAL A 25 3.41 11.82 10.63
C VAL A 25 3.72 10.74 11.65
N THR A 26 2.79 10.50 12.56
CA THR A 26 2.82 9.39 13.52
C THR A 26 1.58 8.53 13.33
N MET A 27 1.76 7.21 13.16
CA MET A 27 0.66 6.25 13.08
C MET A 27 1.10 4.84 13.43
N GLU A 28 0.16 4.06 13.96
CA GLU A 28 0.29 2.63 14.22
C GLU A 28 -0.60 1.83 13.27
N ILE A 29 -0.01 0.90 12.53
CA ILE A 29 -0.74 -0.08 11.69
C ILE A 29 -0.60 -1.44 12.35
N LYS A 30 -1.72 -2.01 12.79
CA LYS A 30 -1.75 -3.29 13.52
C LYS A 30 -1.65 -4.48 12.55
N PRO A 31 -1.24 -5.65 13.05
CA PRO A 31 -1.25 -6.87 12.26
C PRO A 31 -2.63 -7.14 11.63
N SER A 32 -2.62 -7.58 10.38
CA SER A 32 -3.83 -7.93 9.61
C SER A 32 -4.80 -6.76 9.37
N GLU A 33 -4.36 -5.52 9.54
CA GLU A 33 -5.14 -4.34 9.12
C GLU A 33 -4.99 -4.08 7.61
N PHE A 34 -6.08 -3.67 7.01
CA PHE A 34 -6.16 -3.14 5.65
C PHE A 34 -6.33 -1.62 5.71
N VAL A 35 -5.27 -0.88 5.39
CA VAL A 35 -5.20 0.59 5.54
C VAL A 35 -5.09 1.26 4.19
N ALA A 36 -5.90 2.29 3.94
CA ALA A 36 -5.82 3.11 2.74
C ALA A 36 -5.28 4.51 3.06
N PHE A 37 -4.26 4.95 2.33
CA PHE A 37 -3.77 6.32 2.31
C PHE A 37 -4.45 7.09 1.19
N VAL A 38 -5.22 8.11 1.56
CA VAL A 38 -6.14 8.84 0.69
C VAL A 38 -5.78 10.32 0.68
N GLY A 39 -6.02 11.00 -0.43
CA GLY A 39 -5.77 12.44 -0.56
C GLY A 39 -5.44 12.84 -2.00
N GLY A 40 -5.41 14.14 -2.26
CA GLY A 40 -5.17 14.70 -3.58
C GLY A 40 -3.80 14.34 -4.17
N SER A 41 -3.65 14.58 -5.48
CA SER A 41 -2.34 14.43 -6.13
C SER A 41 -1.32 15.39 -5.51
N GLY A 42 -0.12 14.90 -5.24
CA GLY A 42 0.93 15.69 -4.58
C GLY A 42 0.79 15.89 -3.06
N ALA A 43 -0.19 15.25 -2.41
CA ALA A 43 -0.35 15.28 -0.95
C ALA A 43 0.75 14.51 -0.17
N GLY A 44 1.72 13.88 -0.84
CA GLY A 44 2.84 13.22 -0.19
C GLY A 44 2.63 11.74 0.17
N LYS A 45 1.47 11.14 -0.14
CA LYS A 45 1.10 9.74 0.20
C LYS A 45 2.15 8.71 -0.22
N THR A 46 2.48 8.65 -1.52
CA THR A 46 3.51 7.74 -2.06
C THR A 46 4.88 7.99 -1.43
N THR A 47 5.23 9.25 -1.17
CA THR A 47 6.51 9.60 -0.51
C THR A 47 6.55 9.07 0.91
N PHE A 48 5.48 9.26 1.68
CA PHE A 48 5.35 8.72 3.03
C PHE A 48 5.36 7.19 3.00
N MET A 49 4.57 6.56 2.11
CA MET A 49 4.56 5.10 1.97
C MET A 49 5.96 4.54 1.64
N LYS A 50 6.73 5.21 0.76
CA LYS A 50 8.13 4.82 0.48
C LYS A 50 9.04 4.93 1.68
N CYS A 51 8.79 5.86 2.61
CA CYS A 51 9.55 5.94 3.85
C CYS A 51 9.22 4.76 4.79
N ILE A 52 7.94 4.47 4.97
CA ILE A 52 7.52 3.42 5.90
C ILE A 52 7.66 1.99 5.34
N SER A 53 7.91 1.85 4.04
CA SER A 53 8.22 0.56 3.39
C SER A 53 9.73 0.27 3.28
N GLY A 54 10.59 1.19 3.73
CA GLY A 54 12.04 1.03 3.63
C GLY A 54 12.63 1.37 2.25
N VAL A 55 11.81 1.70 1.24
CA VAL A 55 12.29 2.10 -0.09
C VAL A 55 13.09 3.40 -0.03
N ASN A 56 12.67 4.34 0.81
CA ASN A 56 13.35 5.60 1.05
C ASN A 56 13.53 5.85 2.54
N GLU A 57 14.70 6.27 2.95
CA GLU A 57 14.93 6.69 4.32
C GLU A 57 14.21 8.04 4.59
N PRO A 58 13.51 8.21 5.74
CA PRO A 58 12.95 9.49 6.16
C PRO A 58 14.06 10.50 6.47
N SER A 59 13.76 11.79 6.41
CA SER A 59 14.72 12.85 6.82
C SER A 59 14.86 12.96 8.33
N SER A 60 13.83 12.60 9.06
CA SER A 60 13.82 12.40 10.52
C SER A 60 12.63 11.51 10.91
N GLY A 61 12.63 11.04 12.16
CA GLY A 61 11.67 10.07 12.67
C GLY A 61 12.19 8.65 12.57
N LYS A 62 11.37 7.68 12.97
CA LYS A 62 11.70 6.25 12.96
C LYS A 62 10.53 5.41 12.46
N VAL A 63 10.86 4.34 11.74
CA VAL A 63 9.88 3.31 11.33
C VAL A 63 10.24 2.01 12.04
N LEU A 64 9.31 1.46 12.79
CA LEU A 64 9.53 0.23 13.54
C LEU A 64 8.63 -0.89 12.95
N LEU A 65 9.20 -2.05 12.74
CA LEU A 65 8.48 -3.30 12.43
C LEU A 65 8.58 -4.25 13.62
N ASN A 66 7.45 -4.50 14.29
CA ASN A 66 7.42 -5.27 15.55
C ASN A 66 8.43 -4.76 16.60
N GLY A 67 8.70 -3.44 16.62
CA GLY A 67 9.63 -2.79 17.54
C GLY A 67 11.08 -2.67 17.05
N GLU A 68 11.45 -3.32 15.94
CA GLU A 68 12.79 -3.23 15.33
C GLU A 68 12.85 -2.09 14.31
N ASN A 69 13.97 -1.34 14.25
CA ASN A 69 14.11 -0.20 13.35
C ASN A 69 14.30 -0.65 11.90
N LEU A 70 13.30 -0.38 11.06
CA LEU A 70 13.27 -0.81 9.67
C LEU A 70 14.51 -0.37 8.87
N HIS A 71 14.98 0.86 9.07
CA HIS A 71 16.08 1.41 8.25
C HIS A 71 17.45 0.97 8.74
N GLU A 72 17.61 0.69 10.04
CA GLU A 72 18.85 0.14 10.60
C GLU A 72 18.99 -1.36 10.26
N ASP A 73 17.89 -2.12 10.32
CA ASP A 73 17.85 -3.57 10.15
C ASP A 73 17.24 -3.99 8.78
N TYR A 74 17.29 -3.10 7.78
CA TYR A 74 16.60 -3.27 6.50
C TYR A 74 16.95 -4.58 5.79
N GLU A 75 18.23 -4.95 5.77
CA GLU A 75 18.71 -6.17 5.09
C GLU A 75 18.04 -7.44 5.63
N TYR A 76 17.65 -7.46 6.88
CA TYR A 76 16.94 -8.56 7.53
C TYR A 76 15.42 -8.42 7.40
N LEU A 77 14.87 -7.21 7.63
CA LEU A 77 13.42 -6.97 7.68
C LEU A 77 12.76 -6.94 6.31
N LYS A 78 13.50 -6.59 5.24
CA LYS A 78 12.97 -6.46 3.86
C LYS A 78 12.27 -7.71 3.32
N TYR A 79 12.62 -8.90 3.79
CA TYR A 79 11.99 -10.15 3.37
C TYR A 79 10.53 -10.29 3.83
N ASN A 80 10.14 -9.51 4.84
CA ASN A 80 8.76 -9.46 5.33
C ASN A 80 7.89 -8.45 4.57
N ILE A 81 8.48 -7.67 3.65
CA ILE A 81 7.83 -6.56 2.97
C ILE A 81 7.66 -6.88 1.49
N GLY A 82 6.43 -6.76 0.98
CA GLY A 82 6.12 -6.71 -0.43
C GLY A 82 5.82 -5.27 -0.86
N TYR A 83 6.29 -4.86 -2.04
CA TYR A 83 6.02 -3.53 -2.57
C TYR A 83 5.57 -3.62 -4.03
N VAL A 84 4.32 -3.25 -4.29
CA VAL A 84 3.71 -3.20 -5.63
C VAL A 84 3.66 -1.74 -6.08
N PRO A 85 4.47 -1.33 -7.05
CA PRO A 85 4.47 0.05 -7.55
C PRO A 85 3.25 0.34 -8.43
N GLN A 86 3.06 1.63 -8.73
CA GLN A 86 1.97 2.11 -9.59
C GLN A 86 2.03 1.49 -10.99
N GLU A 87 3.23 1.45 -11.58
CA GLU A 87 3.46 0.77 -12.87
C GLU A 87 3.58 -0.74 -12.65
N ASP A 88 2.95 -1.53 -13.53
CA ASP A 88 3.00 -2.98 -13.42
C ASP A 88 4.39 -3.51 -13.80
N ILE A 89 5.07 -4.16 -12.86
CA ILE A 89 6.35 -4.84 -13.11
C ILE A 89 6.06 -6.25 -13.60
N VAL A 90 5.66 -6.36 -14.86
CA VAL A 90 5.34 -7.65 -15.49
C VAL A 90 5.96 -7.77 -16.89
N TYR A 91 6.38 -8.95 -17.25
CA TYR A 91 7.03 -9.24 -18.53
C TYR A 91 6.00 -9.67 -19.57
N SER A 92 5.58 -8.76 -20.46
CA SER A 92 4.49 -8.95 -21.41
C SER A 92 4.63 -10.16 -22.36
N ASN A 93 5.86 -10.59 -22.63
CA ASN A 93 6.20 -11.70 -23.52
C ASN A 93 6.27 -13.07 -22.84
N LEU A 94 6.08 -13.13 -21.53
CA LEU A 94 5.98 -14.38 -20.78
C LEU A 94 4.52 -14.80 -20.60
N THR A 95 4.30 -16.09 -20.41
CA THR A 95 3.05 -16.58 -19.82
C THR A 95 3.03 -16.23 -18.33
N LEU A 96 1.84 -16.17 -17.73
CA LEU A 96 1.72 -15.96 -16.28
C LEU A 96 2.47 -17.05 -15.51
N HIS A 97 2.34 -18.33 -15.95
CA HIS A 97 3.08 -19.45 -15.37
C HIS A 97 4.61 -19.23 -15.39
N ASP A 98 5.17 -18.88 -16.55
CA ASP A 98 6.62 -18.68 -16.67
C ASP A 98 7.11 -17.51 -15.81
N MET A 99 6.37 -16.40 -15.80
CA MET A 99 6.67 -15.26 -14.94
C MET A 99 6.70 -15.66 -13.46
N MET A 100 5.67 -16.38 -12.99
CA MET A 100 5.61 -16.84 -11.59
C MET A 100 6.71 -17.85 -11.27
N LYS A 101 7.02 -18.76 -12.21
CA LYS A 101 8.11 -19.73 -12.06
C LYS A 101 9.48 -19.07 -11.91
N TYR A 102 9.78 -18.04 -12.72
CA TYR A 102 11.03 -17.30 -12.58
C TYR A 102 11.07 -16.47 -11.30
N THR A 103 9.95 -15.83 -10.95
CA THR A 103 9.82 -15.09 -9.70
C THR A 103 10.05 -16.00 -8.48
N ALA A 104 9.46 -17.19 -8.47
CA ALA A 104 9.63 -18.17 -7.40
C ALA A 104 11.11 -18.61 -7.25
N LYS A 105 11.80 -18.80 -8.38
CA LYS A 105 13.23 -19.12 -8.34
C LYS A 105 14.10 -18.02 -7.73
N LEU A 106 13.71 -16.76 -7.90
CA LEU A 106 14.49 -15.59 -7.45
C LEU A 106 14.16 -15.17 -6.02
N ARG A 107 12.93 -15.45 -5.56
CA ARG A 107 12.40 -14.87 -4.31
C ARG A 107 12.09 -15.89 -3.22
N MET A 108 11.93 -17.17 -3.55
CA MET A 108 11.81 -18.24 -2.55
C MET A 108 13.19 -18.67 -2.06
N PRO A 109 13.28 -19.25 -0.85
CA PRO A 109 14.55 -19.76 -0.33
C PRO A 109 15.28 -20.70 -1.31
N ASP A 110 16.59 -20.64 -1.38
CA ASP A 110 17.42 -21.42 -2.32
C ASP A 110 17.22 -22.93 -2.17
N ASN A 111 16.94 -23.40 -0.96
CA ASN A 111 16.67 -24.80 -0.66
C ASN A 111 15.25 -25.27 -1.01
N SER A 112 14.38 -24.38 -1.54
CA SER A 112 13.03 -24.76 -1.96
C SER A 112 13.06 -25.78 -3.09
N THR A 113 12.29 -26.85 -2.96
CA THR A 113 12.15 -27.86 -3.99
C THR A 113 11.31 -27.37 -5.17
N PRO A 114 11.43 -27.99 -6.36
CA PRO A 114 10.53 -27.69 -7.48
C PRO A 114 9.04 -27.85 -7.14
N LYS A 115 8.71 -28.83 -6.29
CA LYS A 115 7.32 -29.06 -5.84
C LYS A 115 6.83 -27.92 -4.96
N GLU A 116 7.58 -27.50 -3.95
CA GLU A 116 7.21 -26.39 -3.07
C GLU A 116 7.00 -25.10 -3.86
N ARG A 117 7.83 -24.83 -4.87
CA ARG A 117 7.64 -23.68 -5.75
C ARG A 117 6.35 -23.78 -6.57
N ALA A 118 6.06 -24.94 -7.12
CA ALA A 118 4.84 -25.17 -7.88
C ALA A 118 3.58 -25.04 -7.00
N ASP A 119 3.62 -25.61 -5.80
CA ASP A 119 2.53 -25.53 -4.83
C ASP A 119 2.28 -24.06 -4.42
N LYS A 120 3.35 -23.29 -4.16
CA LYS A 120 3.25 -21.85 -3.81
C LYS A 120 2.71 -21.02 -4.98
N ILE A 121 3.13 -21.28 -6.22
CA ILE A 121 2.58 -20.61 -7.40
C ILE A 121 1.07 -20.83 -7.49
N LYS A 122 0.62 -22.09 -7.34
CA LYS A 122 -0.79 -22.43 -7.39
C LYS A 122 -1.59 -21.72 -6.29
N GLU A 123 -1.10 -21.75 -5.06
CA GLU A 123 -1.70 -21.03 -3.92
C GLU A 123 -1.87 -19.54 -4.23
N VAL A 124 -0.79 -18.90 -4.70
CA VAL A 124 -0.81 -17.45 -4.98
C VAL A 124 -1.77 -17.12 -6.13
N LEU A 125 -1.78 -17.92 -7.21
CA LEU A 125 -2.70 -17.69 -8.33
C LEU A 125 -4.17 -17.85 -7.91
N ASP A 126 -4.47 -18.77 -7.00
CA ASP A 126 -5.81 -18.93 -6.42
C ASP A 126 -6.21 -17.69 -5.59
N VAL A 127 -5.30 -17.20 -4.73
CA VAL A 127 -5.54 -16.01 -3.89
C VAL A 127 -5.88 -14.79 -4.74
N VAL A 128 -5.16 -14.57 -5.85
CA VAL A 128 -5.38 -13.42 -6.76
C VAL A 128 -6.41 -13.72 -7.86
N GLN A 129 -7.04 -14.89 -7.84
CA GLN A 129 -8.07 -15.32 -8.82
C GLN A 129 -7.57 -15.29 -10.26
N LEU A 130 -6.40 -15.85 -10.52
CA LEU A 130 -5.78 -15.95 -11.85
C LEU A 130 -5.46 -17.38 -12.29
N THR A 131 -5.95 -18.39 -11.60
CA THR A 131 -5.69 -19.82 -11.91
C THR A 131 -6.07 -20.17 -13.35
N ASP A 132 -7.22 -19.69 -13.83
CA ASP A 132 -7.70 -19.96 -15.21
C ASP A 132 -6.86 -19.27 -16.28
N PHE A 133 -6.03 -18.30 -15.90
CA PHE A 133 -5.17 -17.51 -16.79
C PHE A 133 -3.71 -17.93 -16.74
N GLU A 134 -3.36 -18.98 -16.01
CA GLU A 134 -1.98 -19.42 -15.78
C GLU A 134 -1.17 -19.57 -17.07
N ASN A 135 -1.77 -20.12 -18.13
CA ASN A 135 -1.12 -20.33 -19.42
C ASN A 135 -1.28 -19.16 -20.41
N SER A 136 -1.92 -18.08 -20.01
CA SER A 136 -2.11 -16.90 -20.84
C SER A 136 -0.84 -16.03 -20.86
N TYR A 137 -0.52 -15.45 -22.02
CA TYR A 137 0.52 -14.42 -22.07
C TYR A 137 0.10 -13.18 -21.30
N ILE A 138 1.04 -12.56 -20.58
CA ILE A 138 0.78 -11.34 -19.79
C ILE A 138 0.17 -10.22 -20.63
N ARG A 139 0.59 -10.08 -21.89
CA ARG A 139 0.03 -9.10 -22.84
C ARG A 139 -1.45 -9.30 -23.17
N GLN A 140 -1.99 -10.51 -22.95
CA GLN A 140 -3.38 -10.87 -23.23
C GLN A 140 -4.30 -10.63 -22.03
N LEU A 141 -3.73 -10.40 -20.84
CA LEU A 141 -4.46 -10.13 -19.63
C LEU A 141 -5.11 -8.73 -19.68
N SER A 142 -6.30 -8.59 -19.11
CA SER A 142 -6.92 -7.28 -18.87
C SER A 142 -6.08 -6.43 -17.90
N GLY A 143 -6.35 -5.12 -17.80
CA GLY A 143 -5.66 -4.23 -16.86
C GLY A 143 -5.71 -4.75 -15.42
N GLY A 144 -6.89 -5.14 -14.94
CA GLY A 144 -7.05 -5.69 -13.60
C GLY A 144 -6.38 -7.05 -13.40
N GLN A 145 -6.39 -7.91 -14.43
CA GLN A 145 -5.65 -9.18 -14.38
C GLN A 145 -4.14 -8.95 -14.32
N ARG A 146 -3.59 -8.00 -15.09
CA ARG A 146 -2.17 -7.61 -15.00
C ARG A 146 -1.82 -7.05 -13.63
N LYS A 147 -2.67 -6.21 -13.06
CA LYS A 147 -2.45 -5.69 -11.70
C LYS A 147 -2.44 -6.82 -10.67
N ARG A 148 -3.38 -7.77 -10.73
CA ARG A 148 -3.37 -8.95 -9.86
C ARG A 148 -2.15 -9.85 -10.10
N ALA A 149 -1.68 -9.97 -11.34
CA ALA A 149 -0.43 -10.68 -11.64
C ALA A 149 0.79 -9.98 -11.02
N SER A 150 0.83 -8.64 -11.04
CA SER A 150 1.87 -7.86 -10.34
C SER A 150 1.83 -8.07 -8.81
N ILE A 151 0.64 -8.10 -8.21
CA ILE A 151 0.47 -8.45 -6.79
C ILE A 151 0.97 -9.88 -6.52
N ALA A 152 0.64 -10.83 -7.40
CA ALA A 152 1.06 -12.23 -7.28
C ALA A 152 2.59 -12.38 -7.21
N THR A 153 3.35 -11.59 -7.98
CA THR A 153 4.83 -11.65 -7.93
C THR A 153 5.40 -11.26 -6.56
N GLU A 154 4.74 -10.35 -5.86
CA GLU A 154 5.15 -9.99 -4.49
C GLU A 154 4.75 -11.06 -3.47
N LEU A 155 3.59 -11.71 -3.65
CA LEU A 155 3.08 -12.75 -2.74
C LEU A 155 3.92 -14.03 -2.74
N ILE A 156 4.69 -14.30 -3.79
CA ILE A 156 5.55 -15.48 -3.89
C ILE A 156 6.55 -15.56 -2.72
N ALA A 157 7.07 -14.41 -2.28
CA ALA A 157 7.99 -14.33 -1.13
C ALA A 157 7.27 -14.45 0.23
N ASP A 158 5.95 -14.60 0.23
CA ASP A 158 5.10 -14.68 1.42
C ASP A 158 5.24 -13.52 2.42
N PRO A 159 5.30 -12.25 1.97
CA PRO A 159 5.49 -11.11 2.86
C PRO A 159 4.34 -11.00 3.86
N SER A 160 4.65 -10.53 5.07
CA SER A 160 3.65 -10.26 6.12
C SER A 160 3.01 -8.89 6.00
N LEU A 161 3.72 -7.93 5.36
CA LEU A 161 3.31 -6.56 5.14
C LEU A 161 3.44 -6.21 3.65
N ILE A 162 2.38 -5.68 3.06
CA ILE A 162 2.32 -5.40 1.62
C ILE A 162 1.91 -3.95 1.40
N PHE A 163 2.74 -3.23 0.66
CA PHE A 163 2.49 -1.88 0.21
C PHE A 163 2.09 -1.86 -1.27
N LEU A 164 1.04 -1.11 -1.61
CA LEU A 164 0.56 -0.98 -2.98
C LEU A 164 0.37 0.49 -3.33
N ASP A 165 1.06 0.94 -4.36
CA ASP A 165 0.99 2.32 -4.85
C ASP A 165 -0.02 2.40 -5.99
N GLU A 166 -1.18 2.98 -5.72
CA GLU A 166 -2.30 3.14 -6.66
C GLU A 166 -2.66 1.85 -7.44
N PRO A 167 -2.92 0.71 -6.75
CA PRO A 167 -3.11 -0.60 -7.41
C PRO A 167 -4.37 -0.68 -8.27
N THR A 168 -5.27 0.30 -8.18
CA THR A 168 -6.54 0.34 -8.92
C THR A 168 -6.63 1.49 -9.91
N SER A 169 -5.54 2.24 -10.10
CA SER A 169 -5.52 3.36 -11.03
C SER A 169 -5.78 2.90 -12.48
N GLY A 170 -6.70 3.60 -13.16
CA GLY A 170 -7.06 3.30 -14.56
C GLY A 170 -7.93 2.06 -14.75
N LEU A 171 -8.42 1.43 -13.69
CA LEU A 171 -9.38 0.33 -13.76
C LEU A 171 -10.82 0.86 -13.76
N ASP A 172 -11.73 0.11 -14.42
CA ASP A 172 -13.16 0.35 -14.29
C ASP A 172 -13.66 0.00 -12.87
N PRO A 173 -14.83 0.54 -12.42
CA PRO A 173 -15.30 0.37 -11.04
C PRO A 173 -15.50 -1.08 -10.59
N ASP A 174 -15.91 -1.98 -11.48
CA ASP A 174 -16.13 -3.39 -11.16
C ASP A 174 -14.79 -4.12 -10.95
N THR A 175 -13.83 -3.86 -11.84
CA THR A 175 -12.48 -4.41 -11.75
C THR A 175 -11.76 -3.86 -10.51
N GLU A 176 -11.89 -2.56 -10.20
CA GLU A 176 -11.38 -1.97 -8.98
C GLU A 176 -11.93 -2.67 -7.75
N ARG A 177 -13.26 -2.83 -7.66
CA ARG A 177 -13.91 -3.53 -6.55
C ARG A 177 -13.36 -4.94 -6.37
N SER A 178 -13.16 -5.69 -7.47
CA SER A 178 -12.58 -7.04 -7.44
C SER A 178 -11.15 -7.05 -6.85
N VAL A 179 -10.30 -6.10 -7.24
CA VAL A 179 -8.95 -5.95 -6.67
C VAL A 179 -9.03 -5.61 -5.18
N MET A 180 -9.86 -4.64 -4.77
CA MET A 180 -10.03 -4.26 -3.38
C MET A 180 -10.54 -5.41 -2.50
N GLN A 181 -11.49 -6.22 -3.01
CA GLN A 181 -11.96 -7.42 -2.32
C GLN A 181 -10.87 -8.48 -2.18
N THR A 182 -10.02 -8.64 -3.19
CA THR A 182 -8.85 -9.53 -3.11
C THR A 182 -7.90 -9.08 -2.01
N LEU A 183 -7.59 -7.78 -1.93
CA LEU A 183 -6.75 -7.22 -0.87
C LEU A 183 -7.40 -7.40 0.51
N GLN A 184 -8.71 -7.15 0.65
CA GLN A 184 -9.43 -7.41 1.90
C GLN A 184 -9.36 -8.89 2.31
N LYS A 185 -9.55 -9.83 1.37
CA LYS A 185 -9.40 -11.27 1.63
C LYS A 185 -8.00 -11.59 2.16
N MET A 186 -6.96 -11.05 1.54
CA MET A 186 -5.56 -11.23 1.98
C MET A 186 -5.34 -10.70 3.40
N SER A 187 -5.91 -9.54 3.75
CA SER A 187 -5.85 -9.01 5.12
C SER A 187 -6.51 -9.97 6.11
N ARG A 188 -7.69 -10.50 5.78
CA ARG A 188 -8.38 -11.53 6.60
C ARG A 188 -7.61 -12.85 6.72
N MET A 189 -6.69 -13.14 5.80
CA MET A 189 -5.75 -14.27 5.86
C MET A 189 -4.47 -13.97 6.66
N GLY A 190 -4.40 -12.81 7.32
CA GLY A 190 -3.30 -12.45 8.22
C GLY A 190 -2.25 -11.50 7.63
N LYS A 191 -2.40 -11.05 6.37
CA LYS A 191 -1.50 -10.06 5.78
C LYS A 191 -1.84 -8.64 6.23
N THR A 192 -0.85 -7.83 6.58
CA THR A 192 -1.06 -6.39 6.78
C THR A 192 -0.94 -5.69 5.44
N ILE A 193 -1.90 -4.84 5.08
CA ILE A 193 -1.97 -4.23 3.75
C ILE A 193 -2.08 -2.72 3.87
N VAL A 194 -1.21 -2.02 3.16
CA VAL A 194 -1.23 -0.56 3.05
C VAL A 194 -1.30 -0.19 1.59
N LEU A 195 -2.34 0.51 1.18
CA LEU A 195 -2.46 0.99 -0.19
C LEU A 195 -2.54 2.52 -0.25
N VAL A 196 -1.96 3.10 -1.29
CA VAL A 196 -2.22 4.48 -1.69
C VAL A 196 -3.31 4.47 -2.75
N THR A 197 -4.31 5.32 -2.60
CA THR A 197 -5.35 5.52 -3.62
C THR A 197 -5.84 6.96 -3.63
N HIS A 198 -6.37 7.38 -4.75
CA HIS A 198 -7.17 8.61 -4.88
C HIS A 198 -8.67 8.29 -5.11
N ASN A 199 -9.02 6.99 -5.24
CA ASN A 199 -10.40 6.56 -5.41
C ASN A 199 -11.05 6.28 -4.05
N THR A 200 -12.28 6.77 -3.87
CA THR A 200 -13.03 6.69 -2.61
C THR A 200 -14.11 5.63 -2.58
N LEU A 201 -14.48 5.06 -3.76
CA LEU A 201 -15.64 4.17 -3.91
C LEU A 201 -15.61 2.93 -2.99
N ASN A 202 -14.43 2.39 -2.76
CA ASN A 202 -14.25 1.12 -2.05
C ASN A 202 -13.55 1.28 -0.69
N LEU A 203 -13.45 2.50 -0.12
CA LEU A 203 -12.80 2.74 1.17
C LEU A 203 -13.49 2.04 2.34
N HIS A 204 -14.77 1.75 2.22
CA HIS A 204 -15.54 0.98 3.21
C HIS A 204 -15.04 -0.47 3.39
N LEU A 205 -14.23 -0.99 2.45
CA LEU A 205 -13.58 -2.31 2.55
C LEU A 205 -12.34 -2.29 3.43
N CYS A 206 -11.79 -1.10 3.71
CA CYS A 206 -10.60 -0.93 4.55
C CYS A 206 -10.98 -0.92 6.04
N ASP A 207 -10.07 -1.39 6.89
CA ASP A 207 -10.23 -1.31 8.35
C ASP A 207 -9.96 0.13 8.83
N LYS A 208 -9.00 0.83 8.19
CA LYS A 208 -8.69 2.24 8.47
C LYS A 208 -8.38 3.01 7.19
N VAL A 209 -8.58 4.32 7.27
CA VAL A 209 -8.20 5.29 6.25
C VAL A 209 -7.34 6.38 6.87
N ALA A 210 -6.33 6.83 6.13
CA ALA A 210 -5.50 7.97 6.47
C ALA A 210 -5.68 9.06 5.40
N PHE A 211 -6.28 10.19 5.76
CA PHE A 211 -6.45 11.31 4.84
C PHE A 211 -5.26 12.26 4.94
N PHE A 212 -4.55 12.41 3.81
CA PHE A 212 -3.41 13.30 3.66
C PHE A 212 -3.79 14.57 2.91
N GLY A 213 -3.43 15.70 3.49
CA GLY A 213 -3.52 17.00 2.85
C GLY A 213 -2.19 17.48 2.23
N ALA A 214 -2.21 18.65 1.61
CA ALA A 214 -1.03 19.26 1.00
C ALA A 214 0.12 19.40 2.01
N GLY A 215 1.35 19.17 1.55
CA GLY A 215 2.54 19.19 2.43
C GLY A 215 2.75 17.92 3.25
N GLY A 216 2.04 16.84 2.94
CA GLY A 216 2.15 15.55 3.65
C GLY A 216 1.58 15.57 5.07
N LYS A 217 0.62 16.45 5.32
CA LYS A 217 -0.05 16.57 6.62
C LYS A 217 -1.08 15.48 6.79
N LEU A 218 -0.99 14.72 7.88
CA LEU A 218 -1.99 13.72 8.23
C LEU A 218 -3.19 14.40 8.90
N CYS A 219 -4.30 14.51 8.18
CA CYS A 219 -5.50 15.22 8.64
C CYS A 219 -6.53 14.31 9.32
N PHE A 220 -6.42 13.00 9.13
CA PHE A 220 -7.24 12.00 9.81
C PHE A 220 -6.61 10.60 9.70
N TYR A 221 -6.75 9.79 10.76
CA TYR A 221 -6.43 8.37 10.75
C TYR A 221 -7.40 7.60 11.65
N GLY A 222 -8.17 6.70 11.08
CA GLY A 222 -9.20 5.95 11.80
C GLY A 222 -10.08 5.12 10.88
N LYS A 223 -11.23 4.63 11.39
CA LYS A 223 -12.17 3.88 10.57
C LYS A 223 -12.80 4.78 9.48
N PRO A 224 -13.17 4.20 8.33
CA PRO A 224 -13.82 4.98 7.25
C PRO A 224 -15.05 5.78 7.72
N GLN A 225 -15.91 5.18 8.56
CA GLN A 225 -17.09 5.84 9.08
C GLN A 225 -16.75 7.02 10.00
N ASP A 226 -15.74 6.84 10.87
CA ASP A 226 -15.30 7.91 11.78
C ASP A 226 -14.72 9.11 11.00
N ALA A 227 -14.16 8.88 9.79
CA ALA A 227 -13.70 9.96 8.92
C ALA A 227 -14.86 10.85 8.46
N LEU A 228 -15.98 10.28 8.02
CA LEU A 228 -17.17 11.05 7.60
C LEU A 228 -17.70 11.91 8.75
N GLU A 229 -17.75 11.35 9.96
CA GLU A 229 -18.18 12.08 11.17
C GLU A 229 -17.19 13.20 11.55
N PHE A 230 -15.88 12.92 11.51
CA PHE A 230 -14.82 13.89 11.82
C PHE A 230 -14.87 15.11 10.90
N PHE A 231 -15.04 14.88 9.58
CA PHE A 231 -15.12 15.94 8.59
C PHE A 231 -16.52 16.57 8.48
N GLY A 232 -17.56 15.93 9.03
CA GLY A 232 -18.94 16.41 8.99
C GLY A 232 -19.57 16.30 7.60
N VAL A 233 -19.22 15.25 6.85
CA VAL A 233 -19.70 15.00 5.47
C VAL A 233 -20.34 13.62 5.36
N THR A 234 -21.06 13.38 4.27
CA THR A 234 -21.71 12.08 3.98
C THR A 234 -21.00 11.28 2.90
N ASP A 235 -20.12 11.94 2.14
CA ASP A 235 -19.33 11.31 1.07
C ASP A 235 -17.83 11.60 1.25
N PHE A 236 -17.00 10.61 0.99
CA PHE A 236 -15.54 10.76 1.05
C PHE A 236 -14.99 11.76 0.01
N VAL A 237 -15.70 11.96 -1.11
CA VAL A 237 -15.30 12.93 -2.13
C VAL A 237 -15.31 14.37 -1.56
N ASP A 238 -16.24 14.69 -0.68
CA ASP A 238 -16.34 16.01 -0.06
C ASP A 238 -15.13 16.34 0.82
N ILE A 239 -14.47 15.31 1.40
CA ILE A 239 -13.26 15.49 2.19
C ILE A 239 -12.14 16.11 1.36
N TYR A 240 -12.03 15.76 0.06
CA TYR A 240 -11.02 16.37 -0.82
C TYR A 240 -11.22 17.88 -0.97
N THR A 241 -12.46 18.32 -1.10
CA THR A 241 -12.82 19.75 -1.17
C THR A 241 -12.41 20.45 0.11
N LEU A 242 -12.81 19.92 1.27
CA LEU A 242 -12.45 20.48 2.57
C LEU A 242 -10.94 20.57 2.80
N LEU A 243 -10.18 19.53 2.43
CA LEU A 243 -8.72 19.51 2.54
C LEU A 243 -8.04 20.46 1.54
N SER A 244 -8.66 20.74 0.39
CA SER A 244 -8.13 21.70 -0.58
C SER A 244 -8.38 23.16 -0.17
N GLU A 245 -9.48 23.42 0.55
CA GLU A 245 -9.84 24.75 1.05
C GLU A 245 -8.96 25.15 2.24
N ASP A 246 -8.80 24.29 3.24
CA ASP A 246 -8.06 24.61 4.45
C ASP A 246 -7.44 23.36 5.11
N VAL A 247 -6.30 22.92 4.61
CA VAL A 247 -5.58 21.76 5.15
C VAL A 247 -5.11 21.97 6.59
N ASP A 248 -4.73 23.21 6.94
CA ASP A 248 -4.16 23.51 8.25
C ASP A 248 -5.19 23.40 9.37
N LYS A 249 -6.43 23.83 9.10
CA LYS A 249 -7.55 23.65 10.01
C LYS A 249 -7.76 22.18 10.36
N TRP A 250 -7.79 21.31 9.38
CA TRP A 250 -8.08 19.90 9.58
C TRP A 250 -6.89 19.16 10.21
N TYR A 251 -5.68 19.53 9.84
CA TYR A 251 -4.47 19.03 10.48
C TYR A 251 -4.43 19.39 11.98
N GLN A 252 -4.67 20.65 12.34
CA GLN A 252 -4.70 21.10 13.73
C GLN A 252 -5.82 20.40 14.53
N LYS A 253 -7.02 20.31 13.96
CA LYS A 253 -8.16 19.60 14.60
C LYS A 253 -7.82 18.14 14.89
N PHE A 254 -7.14 17.44 13.96
CA PHE A 254 -6.71 16.07 14.15
C PHE A 254 -5.63 15.95 15.25
N GLU A 255 -4.63 16.81 15.21
CA GLU A 255 -3.57 16.85 16.22
C GLU A 255 -4.11 17.07 17.63
N GLU A 256 -5.07 17.97 17.81
CA GLU A 256 -5.72 18.23 19.11
C GLU A 256 -6.45 17.01 19.68
N ILE A 257 -7.06 16.19 18.83
CA ILE A 257 -7.78 14.98 19.24
C ILE A 257 -6.83 13.82 19.50
N TYR A 258 -5.81 13.65 18.66
CA TYR A 258 -4.90 12.49 18.70
C TYR A 258 -3.77 12.61 19.73
N ARG A 259 -3.38 13.86 20.09
CA ARG A 259 -2.36 14.13 21.14
C ARG A 259 -2.93 14.12 22.56
N ARG A 260 -4.24 13.90 22.73
CA ARG A 260 -4.86 13.70 24.04
C ARG A 260 -4.88 12.20 24.39
#